data_338a9263cad9eddce23c6cfae69f3cd8
#
_entry.id   338a9263cad9eddce23c6cfae69f3cd8
#
_cell.length_a   1.000
_cell.length_b   1.000
_cell.length_c   1.000
_cell.angle_alpha   90.00
_cell.angle_beta   90.00
_cell.angle_gamma   90.00
#
_symmetry.space_group_name_H-M   'P 1'
#
loop_
_entity.id
_entity.type
_entity.pdbx_description
1 polymer ?
#
loop_
_entity_poly.entity_id
_entity_poly.type
_entity_poly.pdbx_seq_one_letter_code
_entity_poly.pdbx_strand_id
1 'polypeptide(L)'
;MWYNNILETIGNTPMVRLNKITKDIPATVLAKIETTNPGNSIKDRMALKMIEDAEKSGKLKPGGTIIEGTSGNTGMGLAIAAVIKGYKCIFTSTDKQSKEKFDALRAFGAEVIVCPTNVDPEDPRSYYSVSSRLEREVPNSWKPNQYDNLSNSQAHYEQTGPEIWEQTEGKITHLVAGVGTGGTISGIARYLKEKNPAIQVLGVDTYGSVFKKYKETGIFDKNEVYPYITEGIGEDFLPKNVDFSLIDHFEKVTDKDAALMTREIARKEGIFAGNSTGSAVAGLLQMKDRFKEGDLVVIVFPDHGSRYMGKMYNEDWLRDRGFLKDEKLTARHIIEKKENQQIVTIDCEKTVLEAINTIKSLNISQIPVTQKGMVIGKITESDILNSLIENPSIKSHPVKEIMTGPFPFVDLNTSIDKISAMINKDNIAVLIEANGQIEIITQYDVINAISA
;
A
#
# COMPACT_ATOMS: atom_id res chain seq x y z
N MET A 1 13.94 32.00 15.14
CA MET A 1 13.16 31.27 16.16
C MET A 1 13.72 29.87 16.25
N TRP A 2 13.98 29.35 17.44
CA TRP A 2 14.41 27.96 17.69
C TRP A 2 13.56 27.36 18.80
N TYR A 3 13.51 26.04 18.86
CA TYR A 3 12.82 25.27 19.88
C TYR A 3 13.84 24.61 20.81
N ASN A 4 13.50 24.38 22.08
CA ASN A 4 14.42 23.75 23.06
C ASN A 4 14.52 22.23 22.85
N ASN A 5 13.47 21.59 22.35
CA ASN A 5 13.44 20.19 21.99
C ASN A 5 12.38 19.91 20.91
N ILE A 6 12.43 18.71 20.36
CA ILE A 6 11.58 18.32 19.23
C ILE A 6 10.08 18.29 19.58
N LEU A 7 9.69 18.13 20.84
CA LEU A 7 8.27 18.07 21.24
C LEU A 7 7.56 19.42 21.04
N GLU A 8 8.30 20.54 21.12
CA GLU A 8 7.76 21.87 20.90
C GLU A 8 7.37 22.13 19.43
N THR A 9 7.76 21.23 18.52
CA THR A 9 7.38 21.29 17.09
C THR A 9 6.09 20.51 16.78
N ILE A 10 5.51 19.85 17.77
CA ILE A 10 4.24 19.13 17.62
C ILE A 10 3.10 20.14 17.48
N GLY A 11 2.26 19.95 16.46
CA GLY A 11 1.15 20.86 16.20
C GLY A 11 1.50 22.01 15.26
N ASN A 12 0.62 22.99 15.20
CA ASN A 12 0.68 24.11 14.26
C ASN A 12 0.93 23.65 12.81
N THR A 13 0.32 22.54 12.46
CA THR A 13 0.51 21.90 11.16
C THR A 13 -0.16 22.71 10.04
N PRO A 14 0.41 22.72 8.82
CA PRO A 14 -0.13 23.50 7.73
C PRO A 14 -1.47 22.97 7.21
N MET A 15 -2.22 23.85 6.56
CA MET A 15 -3.42 23.53 5.82
C MET A 15 -3.19 23.85 4.33
N VAL A 16 -3.55 22.90 3.44
CA VAL A 16 -3.30 23.00 2.00
C VAL A 16 -4.60 22.80 1.23
N ARG A 17 -4.89 23.66 0.26
CA ARG A 17 -6.03 23.46 -0.64
C ARG A 17 -5.77 22.32 -1.61
N LEU A 18 -6.72 21.39 -1.71
CA LEU A 18 -6.73 20.36 -2.75
C LEU A 18 -7.37 20.94 -4.01
N ASN A 19 -6.77 20.67 -5.18
CA ASN A 19 -7.19 21.30 -6.42
C ASN A 19 -7.58 20.30 -7.51
N LYS A 20 -6.71 19.30 -7.77
CA LYS A 20 -6.90 18.39 -8.90
C LYS A 20 -7.82 17.23 -8.55
N ILE A 21 -7.67 16.71 -7.32
CA ILE A 21 -8.41 15.52 -6.87
C ILE A 21 -9.87 15.87 -6.53
N THR A 22 -10.10 17.11 -6.11
CA THR A 22 -11.41 17.62 -5.67
C THR A 22 -12.10 18.52 -6.71
N LYS A 23 -11.65 18.52 -7.96
CA LYS A 23 -12.16 19.38 -9.04
C LYS A 23 -13.67 19.26 -9.29
N ASP A 24 -14.24 18.08 -9.00
CA ASP A 24 -15.65 17.78 -9.20
C ASP A 24 -16.49 17.97 -7.92
N ILE A 25 -15.89 18.55 -6.86
CA ILE A 25 -16.59 18.96 -5.63
C ILE A 25 -16.83 20.48 -5.70
N PRO A 26 -18.06 20.94 -5.54
CA PRO A 26 -18.36 22.38 -5.65
C PRO A 26 -17.83 23.22 -4.49
N ALA A 27 -17.39 22.59 -3.41
CA ALA A 27 -16.85 23.23 -2.20
C ALA A 27 -15.35 23.49 -2.29
N THR A 28 -14.83 24.37 -1.44
CA THR A 28 -13.39 24.49 -1.17
C THR A 28 -12.98 23.38 -0.20
N VAL A 29 -12.01 22.55 -0.58
CA VAL A 29 -11.49 21.45 0.26
C VAL A 29 -10.06 21.77 0.69
N LEU A 30 -9.83 21.77 1.99
CA LEU A 30 -8.55 22.01 2.65
C LEU A 30 -8.08 20.76 3.38
N ALA A 31 -6.84 20.33 3.12
CA ALA A 31 -6.20 19.21 3.81
C ALA A 31 -5.40 19.73 5.01
N LYS A 32 -5.69 19.26 6.22
CA LYS A 32 -4.89 19.47 7.42
C LYS A 32 -3.73 18.47 7.44
N ILE A 33 -2.51 18.93 7.23
CA ILE A 33 -1.33 18.10 6.94
C ILE A 33 -0.61 17.72 8.23
N GLU A 34 -1.01 16.63 8.84
CA GLU A 34 -0.44 16.15 10.11
C GLU A 34 0.89 15.38 9.94
N THR A 35 1.32 15.17 8.69
CA THR A 35 2.60 14.53 8.37
C THR A 35 3.82 15.35 8.79
N THR A 36 3.64 16.63 9.09
CA THR A 36 4.70 17.56 9.50
C THR A 36 5.07 17.49 10.99
N ASN A 37 4.30 16.76 11.79
CA ASN A 37 4.72 16.45 13.16
C ASN A 37 6.02 15.63 13.17
N PRO A 38 6.86 15.72 14.22
CA PRO A 38 8.19 15.09 14.26
C PRO A 38 8.18 13.57 14.09
N GLY A 39 7.13 12.89 14.55
CA GLY A 39 6.90 11.45 14.31
C GLY A 39 6.14 11.17 13.00
N ASN A 40 6.00 12.15 12.12
CA ASN A 40 5.31 12.09 10.84
C ASN A 40 3.83 11.66 10.94
N SER A 41 3.17 11.98 12.04
CA SER A 41 1.73 11.69 12.18
C SER A 41 1.02 12.52 13.24
N ILE A 42 -0.30 12.56 13.14
CA ILE A 42 -1.20 13.18 14.13
C ILE A 42 -1.10 12.54 15.53
N LYS A 43 -0.56 11.33 15.62
CA LYS A 43 -0.45 10.60 16.88
C LYS A 43 0.55 11.22 17.86
N ASP A 44 1.47 12.04 17.38
CA ASP A 44 2.42 12.75 18.24
C ASP A 44 1.68 13.64 19.25
N ARG A 45 0.61 14.30 18.81
CA ARG A 45 -0.23 15.16 19.66
C ARG A 45 -0.81 14.41 20.84
N MET A 46 -1.51 13.31 20.56
CA MET A 46 -2.14 12.54 21.63
C MET A 46 -1.13 11.79 22.49
N ALA A 47 -0.02 11.32 21.93
CA ALA A 47 1.03 10.63 22.67
C ALA A 47 1.64 11.55 23.75
N LEU A 48 2.00 12.77 23.37
CA LEU A 48 2.51 13.77 24.30
C LEU A 48 1.46 14.09 25.40
N LYS A 49 0.22 14.37 25.01
CA LYS A 49 -0.86 14.70 25.96
C LYS A 49 -1.14 13.57 26.94
N MET A 50 -1.19 12.31 26.47
CA MET A 50 -1.41 11.16 27.34
C MET A 50 -0.29 11.02 28.38
N ILE A 51 0.98 11.21 27.97
CA ILE A 51 2.13 11.19 28.89
C ILE A 51 2.03 12.32 29.91
N GLU A 52 1.78 13.56 29.48
CA GLU A 52 1.66 14.71 30.38
C GLU A 52 0.52 14.57 31.40
N ASP A 53 -0.63 14.05 30.99
CA ASP A 53 -1.74 13.82 31.88
C ASP A 53 -1.44 12.66 32.86
N ALA A 54 -0.69 11.64 32.43
CA ALA A 54 -0.24 10.56 33.30
C ALA A 54 0.80 11.05 34.33
N GLU A 55 1.70 11.95 33.92
CA GLU A 55 2.63 12.64 34.85
C GLU A 55 1.87 13.44 35.90
N LYS A 56 0.94 14.31 35.45
CA LYS A 56 0.13 15.16 36.33
C LYS A 56 -0.70 14.36 37.33
N SER A 57 -1.24 13.22 36.89
CA SER A 57 -2.05 12.35 37.76
C SER A 57 -1.23 11.37 38.59
N GLY A 58 0.11 11.35 38.46
CA GLY A 58 1.00 10.46 39.18
C GLY A 58 0.96 9.00 38.72
N LYS A 59 0.26 8.70 37.60
CA LYS A 59 0.22 7.36 36.99
C LYS A 59 1.54 6.98 36.35
N LEU A 60 2.25 7.94 35.75
CA LEU A 60 3.58 7.79 35.20
C LEU A 60 4.56 8.59 36.05
N LYS A 61 5.52 7.93 36.67
CA LYS A 61 6.53 8.55 37.53
C LYS A 61 7.86 8.67 36.78
N PRO A 62 8.74 9.61 37.18
CA PRO A 62 10.07 9.75 36.58
C PRO A 62 10.83 8.43 36.43
N GLY A 63 11.47 8.22 35.29
CA GLY A 63 12.19 6.99 34.96
C GLY A 63 11.29 5.75 34.73
N GLY A 64 9.98 5.93 34.66
CA GLY A 64 9.01 4.86 34.43
C GLY A 64 9.09 4.25 33.02
N THR A 65 8.32 3.18 32.84
CA THR A 65 8.24 2.45 31.56
C THR A 65 6.85 2.57 30.95
N ILE A 66 6.78 3.06 29.73
CA ILE A 66 5.55 3.14 28.92
C ILE A 66 5.39 1.82 28.18
N ILE A 67 4.23 1.16 28.34
CA ILE A 67 3.94 -0.14 27.71
C ILE A 67 2.67 0.01 26.89
N GLU A 68 2.74 -0.25 25.56
CA GLU A 68 1.56 -0.15 24.67
C GLU A 68 1.56 -1.24 23.60
N GLY A 69 0.37 -1.72 23.27
CA GLY A 69 0.14 -2.60 22.13
C GLY A 69 0.09 -1.78 20.85
N THR A 70 1.24 -1.55 20.20
CA THR A 70 1.32 -0.73 18.99
C THR A 70 2.61 -0.96 18.22
N SER A 71 2.55 -0.85 16.91
CA SER A 71 3.72 -0.85 16.02
C SER A 71 3.73 0.36 15.10
N GLY A 72 2.70 1.18 15.19
CA GLY A 72 2.44 2.24 14.23
C GLY A 72 2.78 3.63 14.76
N ASN A 73 1.95 4.57 14.31
CA ASN A 73 2.11 5.99 14.60
C ASN A 73 2.07 6.32 16.10
N THR A 74 1.23 5.62 16.87
CA THR A 74 1.16 5.80 18.33
C THR A 74 2.46 5.44 19.02
N GLY A 75 3.04 4.28 18.69
CA GLY A 75 4.34 3.87 19.21
C GLY A 75 5.45 4.89 18.91
N MET A 76 5.43 5.46 17.70
CA MET A 76 6.39 6.49 17.31
C MET A 76 6.26 7.76 18.15
N GLY A 77 5.02 8.28 18.31
CA GLY A 77 4.80 9.48 19.13
C GLY A 77 5.17 9.25 20.60
N LEU A 78 4.82 8.07 21.16
CA LEU A 78 5.21 7.69 22.51
C LEU A 78 6.73 7.57 22.66
N ALA A 79 7.42 6.95 21.70
CA ALA A 79 8.87 6.77 21.75
C ALA A 79 9.62 8.11 21.71
N ILE A 80 9.22 9.03 20.81
CA ILE A 80 9.82 10.38 20.73
C ILE A 80 9.63 11.13 22.04
N ALA A 81 8.41 11.14 22.58
CA ALA A 81 8.14 11.83 23.85
C ALA A 81 8.88 11.18 25.02
N ALA A 82 8.97 9.86 25.04
CA ALA A 82 9.69 9.11 26.09
C ALA A 82 11.18 9.44 26.11
N VAL A 83 11.85 9.50 24.95
CA VAL A 83 13.27 9.86 24.85
C VAL A 83 13.52 11.24 25.47
N ILE A 84 12.71 12.23 25.13
CA ILE A 84 12.90 13.60 25.63
C ILE A 84 12.58 13.73 27.13
N LYS A 85 11.59 12.97 27.61
CA LYS A 85 11.12 13.03 29.01
C LYS A 85 11.83 12.01 29.93
N GLY A 86 12.73 11.17 29.41
CA GLY A 86 13.51 10.21 30.19
C GLY A 86 12.74 8.95 30.62
N TYR A 87 11.78 8.49 29.79
CA TYR A 87 11.04 7.25 30.00
C TYR A 87 11.57 6.11 29.13
N LYS A 88 11.34 4.88 29.54
CA LYS A 88 11.56 3.67 28.75
C LYS A 88 10.28 3.30 28.00
N CYS A 89 10.43 2.59 26.88
CA CYS A 89 9.28 2.08 26.13
C CYS A 89 9.39 0.59 25.88
N ILE A 90 8.29 -0.15 26.08
CA ILE A 90 8.13 -1.54 25.64
C ILE A 90 6.85 -1.57 24.77
N PHE A 91 7.00 -1.92 23.49
CA PHE A 91 5.87 -2.05 22.59
C PHE A 91 5.64 -3.49 22.21
N THR A 92 4.39 -3.92 22.28
CA THR A 92 3.97 -5.23 21.77
C THR A 92 3.28 -5.07 20.43
N SER A 93 3.56 -5.93 19.48
CA SER A 93 3.00 -5.84 18.14
C SER A 93 2.89 -7.21 17.49
N THR A 94 2.16 -7.30 16.37
CA THR A 94 2.00 -8.56 15.66
C THR A 94 3.06 -8.76 14.59
N ASP A 95 3.35 -10.03 14.26
CA ASP A 95 4.28 -10.45 13.21
C ASP A 95 3.84 -10.06 11.78
N LYS A 96 2.60 -9.57 11.59
CA LYS A 96 2.12 -9.00 10.32
C LYS A 96 2.73 -7.64 9.98
N GLN A 97 3.31 -6.96 10.95
CA GLN A 97 3.87 -5.64 10.73
C GLN A 97 5.22 -5.72 10.03
N SER A 98 5.55 -4.70 9.25
CA SER A 98 6.82 -4.66 8.55
C SER A 98 7.99 -4.47 9.52
N LYS A 99 9.14 -5.05 9.17
CA LYS A 99 10.37 -4.96 9.97
C LYS A 99 10.80 -3.51 10.18
N GLU A 100 10.63 -2.65 9.19
CA GLU A 100 11.01 -1.23 9.23
C GLU A 100 10.26 -0.47 10.34
N LYS A 101 9.02 -0.84 10.64
CA LYS A 101 8.27 -0.24 11.76
C LYS A 101 8.90 -0.58 13.10
N PHE A 102 9.33 -1.81 13.28
CA PHE A 102 10.00 -2.24 14.50
C PHE A 102 11.39 -1.61 14.64
N ASP A 103 12.15 -1.55 13.55
CA ASP A 103 13.48 -0.97 13.54
C ASP A 103 13.41 0.55 13.81
N ALA A 104 12.39 1.25 13.34
CA ALA A 104 12.17 2.65 13.68
C ALA A 104 11.92 2.86 15.17
N LEU A 105 11.10 2.03 15.82
CA LEU A 105 10.86 2.11 17.27
C LEU A 105 12.12 1.78 18.06
N ARG A 106 12.89 0.76 17.66
CA ARG A 106 14.17 0.40 18.27
C ARG A 106 15.23 1.50 18.13
N ALA A 107 15.21 2.27 17.04
CA ALA A 107 16.11 3.41 16.86
C ALA A 107 15.92 4.50 17.92
N PHE A 108 14.71 4.62 18.51
CA PHE A 108 14.44 5.47 19.68
C PHE A 108 14.70 4.77 21.01
N GLY A 109 15.31 3.58 21.01
CA GLY A 109 15.62 2.83 22.23
C GLY A 109 14.46 2.03 22.81
N ALA A 110 13.34 1.89 22.10
CA ALA A 110 12.23 1.09 22.55
C ALA A 110 12.52 -0.42 22.42
N GLU A 111 12.10 -1.20 23.41
CA GLU A 111 11.99 -2.65 23.29
C GLU A 111 10.74 -2.99 22.48
N VAL A 112 10.85 -3.90 21.50
CA VAL A 112 9.71 -4.34 20.67
C VAL A 112 9.56 -5.85 20.77
N ILE A 113 8.43 -6.29 21.32
CA ILE A 113 8.06 -7.69 21.48
C ILE A 113 7.07 -8.06 20.38
N VAL A 114 7.48 -9.02 19.53
CA VAL A 114 6.65 -9.48 18.42
C VAL A 114 5.82 -10.69 18.88
N CYS A 115 4.51 -10.56 18.75
CA CYS A 115 3.51 -11.53 19.13
C CYS A 115 2.87 -12.18 17.90
N PRO A 116 2.37 -13.43 17.99
CA PRO A 116 1.68 -14.06 16.87
C PRO A 116 0.37 -13.31 16.55
N THR A 117 0.06 -13.24 15.25
CA THR A 117 -1.19 -12.63 14.77
C THR A 117 -2.39 -13.58 14.85
N ASN A 118 -2.16 -14.88 14.59
CA ASN A 118 -3.23 -15.88 14.45
C ASN A 118 -3.62 -16.48 15.82
N VAL A 119 -3.96 -15.60 16.76
CA VAL A 119 -4.42 -15.99 18.10
C VAL A 119 -5.56 -15.06 18.52
N ASP A 120 -6.47 -15.54 19.35
CA ASP A 120 -7.56 -14.72 19.89
C ASP A 120 -7.01 -13.59 20.75
N PRO A 121 -7.70 -12.44 20.84
CA PRO A 121 -7.28 -11.32 21.69
C PRO A 121 -7.04 -11.70 23.15
N GLU A 122 -7.78 -12.67 23.67
CA GLU A 122 -7.68 -13.19 25.05
C GLU A 122 -6.55 -14.24 25.22
N ASP A 123 -5.96 -14.74 24.13
CA ASP A 123 -4.82 -15.66 24.20
C ASP A 123 -3.66 -14.98 24.95
N PRO A 124 -3.01 -15.68 25.91
CA PRO A 124 -1.87 -15.13 26.63
C PRO A 124 -0.71 -14.64 25.77
N ARG A 125 -0.61 -15.12 24.52
CA ARG A 125 0.41 -14.76 23.53
C ARG A 125 0.01 -13.55 22.68
N SER A 126 -1.24 -13.13 22.74
CA SER A 126 -1.70 -11.97 21.96
C SER A 126 -0.97 -10.70 22.41
N TYR A 127 -0.75 -9.78 21.50
CA TYR A 127 -0.06 -8.52 21.82
C TYR A 127 -0.84 -7.69 22.87
N TYR A 128 -2.16 -7.82 22.94
CA TYR A 128 -2.99 -7.22 23.98
C TYR A 128 -2.73 -7.82 25.35
N SER A 129 -2.75 -9.16 25.44
CA SER A 129 -2.54 -9.88 26.68
C SER A 129 -1.11 -9.71 27.19
N VAL A 130 -0.11 -9.75 26.30
CA VAL A 130 1.30 -9.52 26.63
C VAL A 130 1.49 -8.10 27.16
N SER A 131 0.96 -7.06 26.50
CA SER A 131 1.09 -5.68 26.98
C SER A 131 0.45 -5.49 28.36
N SER A 132 -0.72 -6.08 28.59
CA SER A 132 -1.43 -6.01 29.87
C SER A 132 -0.73 -6.80 30.99
N ARG A 133 -0.07 -7.91 30.66
CA ARG A 133 0.76 -8.65 31.62
C ARG A 133 1.99 -7.84 32.01
N LEU A 134 2.72 -7.30 31.02
CA LEU A 134 3.93 -6.49 31.26
C LEU A 134 3.64 -5.26 32.12
N GLU A 135 2.49 -4.59 31.93
CA GLU A 135 2.08 -3.49 32.79
C GLU A 135 2.00 -3.89 34.26
N ARG A 136 1.57 -5.12 34.57
CA ARG A 136 1.50 -5.64 35.95
C ARG A 136 2.84 -6.12 36.49
N GLU A 137 3.71 -6.65 35.62
CA GLU A 137 5.00 -7.26 36.02
C GLU A 137 6.16 -6.27 36.08
N VAL A 138 6.15 -5.22 35.23
CA VAL A 138 7.23 -4.24 35.17
C VAL A 138 7.00 -3.15 36.23
N PRO A 139 7.89 -3.00 37.20
CA PRO A 139 7.77 -1.95 38.21
C PRO A 139 7.77 -0.55 37.58
N ASN A 140 7.00 0.37 38.14
CA ASN A 140 6.88 1.74 37.67
C ASN A 140 6.52 1.84 36.17
N SER A 141 5.59 0.99 35.73
CA SER A 141 5.08 1.01 34.35
C SER A 141 3.72 1.67 34.28
N TRP A 142 3.38 2.10 33.08
CA TRP A 142 2.09 2.68 32.73
C TRP A 142 1.71 2.32 31.29
N LYS A 143 0.42 1.96 31.11
CA LYS A 143 -0.17 1.65 29.80
C LYS A 143 -1.05 2.81 29.35
N PRO A 144 -0.70 3.50 28.26
CA PRO A 144 -1.50 4.61 27.70
C PRO A 144 -2.93 4.26 27.37
N ASN A 145 -3.18 3.07 26.78
CA ASN A 145 -4.49 2.62 26.28
C ASN A 145 -5.16 3.65 25.36
N GLN A 146 -4.61 3.81 24.17
CA GLN A 146 -5.02 4.82 23.20
C GLN A 146 -6.51 4.80 22.83
N TYR A 147 -7.19 3.68 22.98
CA TYR A 147 -8.60 3.50 22.62
C TYR A 147 -9.54 4.09 23.66
N ASP A 148 -9.22 3.95 24.93
CA ASP A 148 -10.13 4.32 26.04
C ASP A 148 -9.65 5.50 26.86
N ASN A 149 -8.39 5.92 26.71
CA ASN A 149 -7.84 7.08 27.40
C ASN A 149 -8.32 8.37 26.75
N LEU A 150 -9.18 9.10 27.44
CA LEU A 150 -9.79 10.34 26.95
C LEU A 150 -8.78 11.48 26.73
N SER A 151 -7.56 11.40 27.25
CA SER A 151 -6.47 12.33 26.90
C SER A 151 -6.17 12.31 25.40
N ASN A 152 -6.50 11.21 24.69
CA ASN A 152 -6.41 11.14 23.23
C ASN A 152 -7.34 12.16 22.55
N SER A 153 -8.63 12.12 22.83
CA SER A 153 -9.58 13.09 22.28
C SER A 153 -9.36 14.51 22.83
N GLN A 154 -8.90 14.62 24.08
CA GLN A 154 -8.58 15.90 24.70
C GLN A 154 -7.42 16.64 24.00
N ALA A 155 -6.41 15.92 23.52
CA ALA A 155 -5.32 16.50 22.73
C ALA A 155 -5.83 17.24 21.48
N HIS A 156 -6.79 16.64 20.79
CA HIS A 156 -7.38 17.22 19.58
C HIS A 156 -8.37 18.34 19.87
N TYR A 157 -9.07 18.27 21.01
CA TYR A 157 -9.90 19.35 21.48
C TYR A 157 -9.08 20.60 21.83
N GLU A 158 -7.95 20.42 22.51
CA GLU A 158 -7.10 21.52 22.99
C GLU A 158 -6.19 22.11 21.88
N GLN A 159 -5.88 21.34 20.83
CA GLN A 159 -4.90 21.75 19.82
C GLN A 159 -5.47 21.73 18.40
N THR A 160 -5.82 20.55 17.87
CA THR A 160 -6.18 20.39 16.45
C THR A 160 -7.47 21.13 16.08
N GLY A 161 -8.47 21.08 16.94
CA GLY A 161 -9.73 21.82 16.78
C GLY A 161 -9.53 23.33 16.71
N PRO A 162 -8.84 23.96 17.69
CA PRO A 162 -8.47 25.38 17.64
C PRO A 162 -7.69 25.78 16.42
N GLU A 163 -6.64 25.01 16.03
CA GLU A 163 -5.85 25.29 14.83
C GLU A 163 -6.73 25.32 13.57
N ILE A 164 -7.61 24.31 13.40
CA ILE A 164 -8.53 24.27 12.25
C ILE A 164 -9.46 25.48 12.23
N TRP A 165 -10.02 25.83 13.39
CA TRP A 165 -10.92 26.98 13.53
C TRP A 165 -10.24 28.30 13.12
N GLU A 166 -9.03 28.53 13.64
CA GLU A 166 -8.24 29.71 13.34
C GLU A 166 -7.81 29.76 11.86
N GLN A 167 -7.28 28.66 11.33
CA GLN A 167 -6.81 28.56 9.93
C GLN A 167 -7.94 28.72 8.91
N THR A 168 -9.18 28.42 9.30
CA THR A 168 -10.36 28.63 8.46
C THR A 168 -11.09 29.95 8.78
N GLU A 169 -10.56 30.76 9.68
CA GLU A 169 -11.22 31.99 10.17
C GLU A 169 -12.66 31.74 10.66
N GLY A 170 -12.89 30.55 11.23
CA GLY A 170 -14.22 30.13 11.67
C GLY A 170 -15.22 29.81 10.55
N LYS A 171 -14.78 29.76 9.28
CA LYS A 171 -15.67 29.54 8.12
C LYS A 171 -15.87 28.08 7.77
N ILE A 172 -15.25 27.14 8.49
CA ILE A 172 -15.42 25.71 8.25
C ILE A 172 -16.89 25.29 8.35
N THR A 173 -17.38 24.54 7.35
CA THR A 173 -18.73 23.97 7.30
C THR A 173 -18.74 22.45 7.49
N HIS A 174 -17.68 21.77 7.07
CA HIS A 174 -17.59 20.30 7.14
C HIS A 174 -16.21 19.85 7.60
N LEU A 175 -16.18 18.89 8.51
CA LEU A 175 -15.00 18.13 8.91
C LEU A 175 -15.09 16.72 8.32
N VAL A 176 -14.02 16.24 7.66
CA VAL A 176 -13.89 14.86 7.17
C VAL A 176 -12.67 14.22 7.81
N ALA A 177 -12.82 13.05 8.42
CA ALA A 177 -11.69 12.32 8.99
C ALA A 177 -11.93 10.80 8.97
N GLY A 178 -10.86 10.03 8.75
CA GLY A 178 -10.85 8.59 9.00
C GLY A 178 -10.96 8.31 10.50
N VAL A 179 -11.72 7.29 10.86
CA VAL A 179 -12.03 6.96 12.26
C VAL A 179 -11.42 5.61 12.63
N GLY A 180 -10.43 5.62 13.53
CA GLY A 180 -9.88 4.43 14.21
C GLY A 180 -10.17 4.53 15.70
N THR A 181 -9.21 4.97 16.53
CA THR A 181 -9.43 5.16 17.97
C THR A 181 -10.54 6.16 18.30
N GLY A 182 -10.92 7.01 17.36
CA GLY A 182 -11.95 8.04 17.51
C GLY A 182 -11.46 9.36 18.11
N GLY A 183 -10.30 9.39 18.74
CA GLY A 183 -9.80 10.57 19.44
C GLY A 183 -9.70 11.81 18.56
N THR A 184 -9.19 11.65 17.34
CA THR A 184 -9.04 12.76 16.38
C THR A 184 -10.37 13.40 16.02
N ILE A 185 -11.29 12.61 15.49
CA ILE A 185 -12.58 13.14 15.01
C ILE A 185 -13.43 13.69 16.16
N SER A 186 -13.51 12.97 17.29
CA SER A 186 -14.33 13.37 18.43
C SER A 186 -13.78 14.62 19.11
N GLY A 187 -12.46 14.72 19.29
CA GLY A 187 -11.84 15.90 19.89
C GLY A 187 -12.01 17.15 19.04
N ILE A 188 -11.75 17.05 17.73
CA ILE A 188 -11.95 18.16 16.79
C ILE A 188 -13.45 18.52 16.73
N ALA A 189 -14.32 17.53 16.56
CA ALA A 189 -15.77 17.75 16.44
C ALA A 189 -16.35 18.45 17.66
N ARG A 190 -15.95 18.04 18.88
CA ARG A 190 -16.41 18.68 20.12
C ARG A 190 -16.06 20.17 20.12
N TYR A 191 -14.81 20.53 19.82
CA TYR A 191 -14.39 21.93 19.77
C TYR A 191 -15.14 22.71 18.68
N LEU A 192 -15.23 22.18 17.47
CA LEU A 192 -15.86 22.88 16.35
C LEU A 192 -17.37 23.05 16.54
N LYS A 193 -18.08 22.04 17.06
CA LYS A 193 -19.52 22.12 17.33
C LYS A 193 -19.87 23.04 18.52
N GLU A 194 -18.97 23.19 19.48
CA GLU A 194 -19.10 24.21 20.53
C GLU A 194 -19.00 25.63 19.94
N LYS A 195 -18.20 25.85 18.90
CA LYS A 195 -18.11 27.13 18.19
C LYS A 195 -19.29 27.35 17.24
N ASN A 196 -19.65 26.32 16.48
CA ASN A 196 -20.77 26.35 15.55
C ASN A 196 -21.43 24.97 15.43
N PRO A 197 -22.58 24.77 16.08
CA PRO A 197 -23.29 23.48 16.05
C PRO A 197 -23.75 22.99 14.68
N ALA A 198 -23.79 23.90 13.67
CA ALA A 198 -24.18 23.55 12.30
C ALA A 198 -23.10 22.85 11.51
N ILE A 199 -21.84 22.83 11.99
CA ILE A 199 -20.74 22.13 11.31
C ILE A 199 -21.06 20.65 11.22
N GLN A 200 -20.98 20.12 9.99
CA GLN A 200 -21.20 18.70 9.72
C GLN A 200 -19.88 17.92 9.91
N VAL A 201 -19.96 16.81 10.64
CA VAL A 201 -18.82 15.94 10.93
C VAL A 201 -19.02 14.60 10.22
N LEU A 202 -18.16 14.31 9.25
CA LEU A 202 -18.26 13.15 8.38
C LEU A 202 -17.12 12.19 8.69
N GLY A 203 -17.43 11.03 9.24
CA GLY A 203 -16.49 9.96 9.53
C GLY A 203 -16.28 9.09 8.30
N VAL A 204 -15.04 8.67 8.06
CA VAL A 204 -14.72 7.65 7.05
C VAL A 204 -14.33 6.36 7.77
N ASP A 205 -15.02 5.28 7.41
CA ASP A 205 -14.88 3.94 7.94
C ASP A 205 -14.41 2.97 6.84
N THR A 206 -14.07 1.75 7.20
CA THR A 206 -13.70 0.71 6.25
C THR A 206 -14.66 -0.47 6.31
N TYR A 207 -14.72 -1.25 5.25
CA TYR A 207 -15.40 -2.53 5.28
C TYR A 207 -14.65 -3.49 6.22
N GLY A 208 -15.38 -4.22 7.06
CA GLY A 208 -14.83 -5.03 8.16
C GLY A 208 -14.82 -4.31 9.52
N SER A 209 -15.28 -3.04 9.58
CA SER A 209 -15.44 -2.25 10.80
C SER A 209 -16.90 -2.07 11.14
N VAL A 210 -17.18 -1.85 12.44
CA VAL A 210 -18.54 -1.76 13.01
C VAL A 210 -19.11 -0.34 13.05
N PHE A 211 -18.34 0.72 12.81
CA PHE A 211 -18.71 2.09 13.13
C PHE A 211 -19.92 2.61 12.36
N LYS A 212 -19.94 2.47 11.03
CA LYS A 212 -21.07 2.93 10.20
C LYS A 212 -22.38 2.27 10.65
N LYS A 213 -22.37 0.93 10.76
CA LYS A 213 -23.55 0.18 11.20
C LYS A 213 -24.03 0.58 12.57
N TYR A 214 -23.09 0.74 13.52
CA TYR A 214 -23.44 1.18 14.87
C TYR A 214 -24.01 2.60 14.87
N LYS A 215 -23.45 3.54 14.13
CA LYS A 215 -24.00 4.90 14.02
C LYS A 215 -25.42 4.93 13.46
N GLU A 216 -25.69 4.10 12.46
CA GLU A 216 -27.01 4.07 11.79
C GLU A 216 -28.08 3.37 12.62
N THR A 217 -27.72 2.35 13.40
CA THR A 217 -28.69 1.46 14.05
C THR A 217 -28.63 1.46 15.57
N GLY A 218 -27.55 1.94 16.17
CA GLY A 218 -27.26 1.79 17.60
C GLY A 218 -26.91 0.36 18.04
N ILE A 219 -26.78 -0.58 17.09
CA ILE A 219 -26.54 -1.99 17.37
C ILE A 219 -25.12 -2.37 16.96
N PHE A 220 -24.38 -2.98 17.88
CA PHE A 220 -23.10 -3.61 17.58
C PHE A 220 -23.34 -4.93 16.83
N ASP A 221 -22.99 -4.99 15.56
CA ASP A 221 -23.18 -6.16 14.69
C ASP A 221 -21.86 -6.87 14.43
N LYS A 222 -21.67 -8.06 15.01
CA LYS A 222 -20.47 -8.88 14.80
C LYS A 222 -20.30 -9.37 13.35
N ASN A 223 -21.36 -9.39 12.55
CA ASN A 223 -21.26 -9.78 11.14
C ASN A 223 -20.56 -8.74 10.28
N GLU A 224 -20.43 -7.50 10.76
CA GLU A 224 -19.62 -6.47 10.11
C GLU A 224 -18.11 -6.70 10.29
N VAL A 225 -17.70 -7.59 11.22
CA VAL A 225 -16.29 -7.81 11.59
C VAL A 225 -15.66 -8.87 10.69
N TYR A 226 -14.75 -8.44 9.83
CA TYR A 226 -13.90 -9.31 9.01
C TYR A 226 -12.58 -8.61 8.64
N PRO A 227 -11.53 -9.38 8.26
CA PRO A 227 -10.22 -8.80 7.98
C PRO A 227 -10.24 -7.77 6.84
N TYR A 228 -9.52 -6.68 7.03
CA TYR A 228 -9.26 -5.64 6.05
C TYR A 228 -7.78 -5.22 6.08
N ILE A 229 -7.35 -4.46 5.07
CA ILE A 229 -5.93 -4.11 4.84
C ILE A 229 -5.63 -2.69 5.31
N THR A 230 -6.63 -1.80 5.24
CA THR A 230 -6.47 -0.39 5.59
C THR A 230 -6.02 -0.23 7.04
N GLU A 231 -4.97 0.55 7.26
CA GLU A 231 -4.39 0.79 8.58
C GLU A 231 -4.86 2.14 9.15
N GLY A 232 -5.11 2.16 10.46
CA GLY A 232 -5.39 3.39 11.22
C GLY A 232 -6.83 3.89 11.17
N ILE A 233 -7.71 3.18 10.50
CA ILE A 233 -9.17 3.38 10.53
C ILE A 233 -9.90 2.04 10.67
N GLY A 234 -11.15 2.11 11.18
CA GLY A 234 -11.95 0.93 11.44
C GLY A 234 -11.54 0.22 12.72
N GLU A 235 -12.53 -0.41 13.38
CA GLU A 235 -12.32 -1.28 14.55
C GLU A 235 -13.40 -2.36 14.59
N ASP A 236 -13.11 -3.42 15.32
CA ASP A 236 -14.01 -4.54 15.60
C ASP A 236 -14.68 -4.44 16.99
N PHE A 237 -14.52 -3.32 17.65
CA PHE A 237 -15.13 -2.94 18.92
C PHE A 237 -15.44 -1.43 18.95
N LEU A 238 -16.02 -0.92 20.05
CA LEU A 238 -16.37 0.49 20.21
C LEU A 238 -15.40 1.17 21.20
N PRO A 239 -14.39 1.91 20.71
CA PRO A 239 -13.48 2.66 21.56
C PRO A 239 -14.22 3.79 22.33
N LYS A 240 -13.86 4.05 23.59
CA LYS A 240 -14.44 5.14 24.38
C LYS A 240 -14.15 6.53 23.81
N ASN A 241 -13.10 6.67 23.01
CA ASN A 241 -12.77 7.94 22.36
C ASN A 241 -13.68 8.26 21.16
N VAL A 242 -14.50 7.31 20.65
CA VAL A 242 -15.48 7.61 19.59
C VAL A 242 -16.76 8.13 20.22
N ASP A 243 -17.00 9.43 20.08
CA ASP A 243 -18.29 10.03 20.42
C ASP A 243 -19.20 10.06 19.19
N PHE A 244 -20.02 9.03 19.05
CA PHE A 244 -20.95 8.90 17.92
C PHE A 244 -22.00 10.01 17.87
N SER A 245 -22.26 10.73 18.97
CA SER A 245 -23.23 11.84 19.01
C SER A 245 -22.72 13.06 18.23
N LEU A 246 -21.40 13.23 18.15
CA LEU A 246 -20.74 14.34 17.46
C LEU A 246 -20.54 14.10 15.96
N ILE A 247 -20.66 12.85 15.49
CA ILE A 247 -20.42 12.48 14.11
C ILE A 247 -21.77 12.36 13.39
N ASP A 248 -21.97 13.17 12.36
CA ASP A 248 -23.27 13.26 11.68
C ASP A 248 -23.49 12.11 10.68
N HIS A 249 -22.41 11.64 10.03
CA HIS A 249 -22.48 10.57 9.03
C HIS A 249 -21.20 9.76 8.99
N PHE A 250 -21.31 8.49 8.59
CA PHE A 250 -20.17 7.63 8.23
C PHE A 250 -20.28 7.14 6.80
N GLU A 251 -19.15 7.13 6.07
CA GLU A 251 -19.01 6.52 4.77
C GLU A 251 -17.99 5.39 4.81
N LYS A 252 -18.30 4.23 4.19
CA LYS A 252 -17.37 3.10 4.09
C LYS A 252 -16.60 3.14 2.78
N VAL A 253 -15.30 2.87 2.87
CA VAL A 253 -14.38 2.81 1.73
C VAL A 253 -13.75 1.43 1.64
N THR A 254 -13.62 0.90 0.43
CA THR A 254 -12.93 -0.37 0.20
C THR A 254 -11.41 -0.22 0.32
N ASP A 255 -10.70 -1.29 0.69
CA ASP A 255 -9.23 -1.33 0.71
C ASP A 255 -8.62 -0.94 -0.63
N LYS A 256 -9.25 -1.36 -1.74
CA LYS A 256 -8.82 -1.03 -3.10
C LYS A 256 -8.91 0.47 -3.37
N ASP A 257 -10.06 1.08 -3.08
CA ASP A 257 -10.27 2.51 -3.32
C ASP A 257 -9.32 3.35 -2.45
N ALA A 258 -9.13 2.96 -1.19
CA ALA A 258 -8.18 3.58 -0.29
C ALA A 258 -6.74 3.52 -0.83
N ALA A 259 -6.29 2.34 -1.24
CA ALA A 259 -4.93 2.13 -1.74
C ALA A 259 -4.65 2.89 -3.05
N LEU A 260 -5.59 2.86 -4.00
CA LEU A 260 -5.46 3.60 -5.26
C LEU A 260 -5.49 5.11 -5.04
N MET A 261 -6.39 5.59 -4.18
CA MET A 261 -6.51 7.01 -3.86
C MET A 261 -5.26 7.55 -3.17
N THR A 262 -4.59 6.78 -2.32
CA THR A 262 -3.31 7.14 -1.70
C THR A 262 -2.26 7.53 -2.76
N ARG A 263 -2.18 6.77 -3.86
CA ARG A 263 -1.28 7.06 -4.99
C ARG A 263 -1.72 8.29 -5.79
N GLU A 264 -3.02 8.42 -6.02
CA GLU A 264 -3.58 9.55 -6.75
C GLU A 264 -3.33 10.88 -6.05
N ILE A 265 -3.40 10.93 -4.72
CA ILE A 265 -3.04 12.10 -3.92
C ILE A 265 -1.59 12.50 -4.17
N ALA A 266 -0.67 11.55 -4.13
CA ALA A 266 0.75 11.82 -4.39
C ALA A 266 0.97 12.33 -5.83
N ARG A 267 0.33 11.70 -6.82
CA ARG A 267 0.50 12.02 -8.25
C ARG A 267 -0.17 13.35 -8.65
N LYS A 268 -1.29 13.68 -8.05
CA LYS A 268 -2.10 14.86 -8.46
C LYS A 268 -1.87 16.07 -7.59
N GLU A 269 -1.69 15.90 -6.28
CA GLU A 269 -1.55 17.01 -5.33
C GLU A 269 -0.10 17.17 -4.83
N GLY A 270 0.80 16.22 -5.11
CA GLY A 270 2.18 16.25 -4.63
C GLY A 270 2.30 15.98 -3.12
N ILE A 271 1.25 15.44 -2.49
CA ILE A 271 1.23 15.15 -1.04
C ILE A 271 1.48 13.67 -0.82
N PHE A 272 2.59 13.34 -0.17
CA PHE A 272 2.99 11.97 0.12
C PHE A 272 2.43 11.50 1.47
N ALA A 273 1.21 11.01 1.45
CA ALA A 273 0.42 10.67 2.64
C ALA A 273 0.19 9.16 2.79
N GLY A 274 -0.25 8.74 3.96
CA GLY A 274 -0.52 7.34 4.28
C GLY A 274 -1.86 6.83 3.79
N ASN A 275 -2.13 5.54 4.04
CA ASN A 275 -3.30 4.84 3.52
C ASN A 275 -4.64 5.39 4.04
N SER A 276 -4.70 5.74 5.33
CA SER A 276 -5.91 6.34 5.91
C SER A 276 -6.28 7.69 5.29
N THR A 277 -5.29 8.43 4.75
CA THR A 277 -5.56 9.61 3.92
C THR A 277 -6.25 9.22 2.61
N GLY A 278 -5.79 8.13 1.96
CA GLY A 278 -6.45 7.60 0.77
C GLY A 278 -7.91 7.24 1.04
N SER A 279 -8.17 6.59 2.17
CA SER A 279 -9.55 6.30 2.62
C SER A 279 -10.36 7.57 2.84
N ALA A 280 -9.81 8.55 3.55
CA ALA A 280 -10.51 9.79 3.86
C ALA A 280 -10.91 10.55 2.57
N VAL A 281 -9.99 10.64 1.60
CA VAL A 281 -10.26 11.30 0.31
C VAL A 281 -11.22 10.49 -0.56
N ALA A 282 -11.10 9.16 -0.61
CA ALA A 282 -12.05 8.32 -1.33
C ALA A 282 -13.47 8.46 -0.74
N GLY A 283 -13.60 8.46 0.59
CA GLY A 283 -14.87 8.71 1.28
C GLY A 283 -15.42 10.12 1.03
N LEU A 284 -14.56 11.13 1.02
CA LEU A 284 -14.94 12.49 0.65
C LEU A 284 -15.55 12.54 -0.77
N LEU A 285 -14.92 11.88 -1.75
CA LEU A 285 -15.41 11.83 -3.12
C LEU A 285 -16.72 11.05 -3.27
N GLN A 286 -16.91 9.97 -2.51
CA GLN A 286 -18.19 9.24 -2.45
C GLN A 286 -19.32 10.13 -1.90
N MET A 287 -19.00 11.04 -0.98
CA MET A 287 -19.94 11.97 -0.35
C MET A 287 -20.09 13.31 -1.10
N LYS A 288 -19.56 13.45 -2.33
CA LYS A 288 -19.49 14.73 -3.08
C LYS A 288 -20.82 15.47 -3.18
N ASP A 289 -21.93 14.76 -3.29
CA ASP A 289 -23.27 15.35 -3.42
C ASP A 289 -23.81 15.96 -2.11
N ARG A 290 -23.09 15.84 -1.00
CA ARG A 290 -23.40 16.49 0.28
C ARG A 290 -22.86 17.93 0.32
N PHE A 291 -21.95 18.30 -0.58
CA PHE A 291 -21.29 19.58 -0.57
C PHE A 291 -21.90 20.51 -1.63
N LYS A 292 -21.96 21.79 -1.32
CA LYS A 292 -22.47 22.83 -2.20
C LYS A 292 -21.47 23.97 -2.36
N GLU A 293 -21.72 24.84 -3.31
CA GLU A 293 -20.95 26.06 -3.48
C GLU A 293 -20.97 26.92 -2.23
N GLY A 294 -19.80 27.44 -1.85
CA GLY A 294 -19.61 28.20 -0.61
C GLY A 294 -19.27 27.38 0.63
N ASP A 295 -19.39 26.04 0.58
CA ASP A 295 -18.91 25.20 1.68
C ASP A 295 -17.38 25.22 1.78
N LEU A 296 -16.90 25.14 3.02
CA LEU A 296 -15.48 24.98 3.36
C LEU A 296 -15.29 23.67 4.10
N VAL A 297 -14.69 22.71 3.44
CA VAL A 297 -14.46 21.36 3.93
C VAL A 297 -13.02 21.22 4.40
N VAL A 298 -12.81 20.76 5.64
CA VAL A 298 -11.48 20.38 6.12
C VAL A 298 -11.40 18.85 6.22
N ILE A 299 -10.40 18.28 5.57
CA ILE A 299 -10.08 16.85 5.62
C ILE A 299 -8.74 16.64 6.32
N VAL A 300 -8.67 15.66 7.24
CA VAL A 300 -7.45 15.36 8.00
C VAL A 300 -6.58 14.38 7.24
N PHE A 301 -5.31 14.72 7.03
CA PHE A 301 -4.23 13.88 6.46
C PHE A 301 -3.33 13.41 7.61
N PRO A 302 -3.61 12.24 8.22
CA PRO A 302 -3.10 11.92 9.54
C PRO A 302 -1.64 11.47 9.57
N ASP A 303 -1.07 10.90 8.50
CA ASP A 303 0.28 10.37 8.50
C ASP A 303 0.97 10.37 7.14
N HIS A 304 2.28 10.11 7.16
CA HIS A 304 3.18 10.19 6.02
C HIS A 304 3.27 8.87 5.24
N GLY A 305 3.44 8.95 3.93
CA GLY A 305 3.49 7.81 3.00
C GLY A 305 4.69 6.89 3.15
N SER A 306 5.78 7.35 3.77
CA SER A 306 7.03 6.56 3.90
C SER A 306 6.84 5.20 4.61
N ARG A 307 5.80 5.05 5.42
CA ARG A 307 5.49 3.80 6.12
C ARG A 307 4.76 2.78 5.26
N TYR A 308 4.42 3.14 4.02
CA TYR A 308 3.59 2.36 3.11
C TYR A 308 4.30 2.04 1.79
N MET A 309 5.64 2.24 1.71
CA MET A 309 6.42 2.01 0.50
C MET A 309 6.34 0.56 0.00
N GLY A 310 6.35 -0.41 0.90
CA GLY A 310 6.20 -1.83 0.57
C GLY A 310 4.76 -2.29 0.34
N LYS A 311 3.76 -1.39 0.42
CA LYS A 311 2.33 -1.68 0.29
C LYS A 311 1.69 -0.81 -0.80
N MET A 312 0.97 0.25 -0.43
CA MET A 312 0.18 1.08 -1.35
C MET A 312 1.00 1.76 -2.43
N TYR A 313 2.28 2.00 -2.18
CA TYR A 313 3.21 2.57 -3.16
C TYR A 313 4.00 1.53 -3.97
N ASN A 314 3.84 0.24 -3.66
CA ASN A 314 4.43 -0.88 -4.40
C ASN A 314 3.41 -1.47 -5.39
N GLU A 315 3.72 -1.44 -6.69
CA GLU A 315 2.79 -1.91 -7.72
C GLU A 315 2.61 -3.43 -7.71
N ASP A 316 3.67 -4.20 -7.44
CA ASP A 316 3.55 -5.66 -7.36
C ASP A 316 2.64 -6.06 -6.19
N TRP A 317 2.78 -5.38 -5.04
CA TRP A 317 1.88 -5.57 -3.90
C TRP A 317 0.41 -5.30 -4.24
N LEU A 318 0.14 -4.27 -5.07
CA LEU A 318 -1.23 -3.94 -5.53
C LEU A 318 -1.75 -4.94 -6.56
N ARG A 319 -0.89 -5.43 -7.46
CA ARG A 319 -1.24 -6.47 -8.45
C ARG A 319 -1.57 -7.79 -7.77
N ASP A 320 -0.75 -8.22 -6.81
CA ASP A 320 -0.96 -9.45 -6.03
C ASP A 320 -2.33 -9.48 -5.32
N ARG A 321 -2.91 -8.29 -5.04
CA ARG A 321 -4.24 -8.13 -4.43
C ARG A 321 -5.35 -7.82 -5.42
N GLY A 322 -5.05 -7.79 -6.71
CA GLY A 322 -6.03 -7.44 -7.75
C GLY A 322 -6.50 -5.98 -7.69
N PHE A 323 -5.74 -5.09 -7.04
CA PHE A 323 -6.05 -3.66 -6.96
C PHE A 323 -5.62 -2.92 -8.23
N LEU A 324 -4.50 -3.34 -8.84
CA LEU A 324 -4.13 -2.95 -10.20
C LEU A 324 -4.39 -4.11 -11.14
N LYS A 325 -4.87 -3.81 -12.34
CA LYS A 325 -4.88 -4.80 -13.42
C LYS A 325 -3.43 -5.15 -13.76
N ASP A 326 -3.20 -6.43 -14.07
CA ASP A 326 -1.94 -6.84 -14.68
C ASP A 326 -1.86 -6.19 -16.08
N GLU A 327 -1.16 -5.08 -16.16
CA GLU A 327 -0.69 -4.50 -17.43
C GLU A 327 0.68 -5.08 -17.81
N LYS A 328 1.09 -6.20 -17.18
CA LYS A 328 2.29 -6.90 -17.66
C LYS A 328 1.99 -7.37 -19.07
N LEU A 329 2.70 -6.78 -20.00
CA LEU A 329 2.70 -7.27 -21.36
C LEU A 329 3.04 -8.77 -21.31
N THR A 330 2.22 -9.58 -21.97
CA THR A 330 2.37 -11.03 -22.01
C THR A 330 2.62 -11.48 -23.46
N ALA A 331 2.95 -12.75 -23.64
CA ALA A 331 3.05 -13.35 -24.97
C ALA A 331 1.82 -13.06 -25.84
N ARG A 332 0.62 -13.04 -25.25
CA ARG A 332 -0.64 -12.69 -25.94
C ARG A 332 -0.55 -11.33 -26.62
N HIS A 333 -0.06 -10.30 -25.93
CA HIS A 333 0.07 -8.94 -26.48
C HIS A 333 1.05 -8.86 -27.66
N ILE A 334 2.09 -9.71 -27.64
CA ILE A 334 3.02 -9.82 -28.77
C ILE A 334 2.32 -10.46 -29.96
N ILE A 335 1.66 -11.59 -29.76
CA ILE A 335 1.01 -12.36 -30.81
C ILE A 335 -0.15 -11.58 -31.46
N GLU A 336 -0.98 -10.89 -30.66
CA GLU A 336 -2.09 -10.07 -31.17
C GLU A 336 -1.64 -8.87 -32.02
N LYS A 337 -0.42 -8.34 -31.77
CA LYS A 337 0.17 -7.25 -32.57
C LYS A 337 1.00 -7.73 -33.75
N LYS A 338 1.34 -9.01 -33.78
CA LYS A 338 2.16 -9.59 -34.82
C LYS A 338 1.30 -9.78 -36.07
N GLU A 339 1.73 -9.20 -37.20
CA GLU A 339 1.11 -9.51 -38.49
C GLU A 339 1.26 -11.00 -38.73
N ASN A 340 0.18 -11.67 -39.20
CA ASN A 340 0.11 -13.11 -39.44
C ASN A 340 1.23 -13.57 -40.38
N GLN A 341 2.40 -13.82 -39.85
CA GLN A 341 3.51 -14.49 -40.57
C GLN A 341 3.52 -15.95 -40.11
N GLN A 342 3.19 -16.83 -41.05
CA GLN A 342 3.27 -18.27 -40.81
C GLN A 342 4.68 -18.64 -40.42
N ILE A 343 4.88 -19.36 -39.32
CA ILE A 343 6.18 -19.82 -38.88
C ILE A 343 6.80 -20.69 -39.95
N VAL A 344 8.04 -20.38 -40.27
CA VAL A 344 8.84 -21.20 -41.21
C VAL A 344 9.46 -22.35 -40.43
N THR A 345 9.16 -23.57 -40.83
CA THR A 345 9.74 -24.80 -40.25
C THR A 345 10.41 -25.64 -41.32
N ILE A 346 11.29 -26.56 -40.94
CA ILE A 346 11.92 -27.52 -41.83
C ILE A 346 11.73 -28.94 -41.27
N ASP A 347 11.40 -29.90 -42.13
CA ASP A 347 11.33 -31.30 -41.73
C ASP A 347 12.73 -31.87 -41.48
N CYS A 348 12.86 -32.69 -40.44
CA CYS A 348 14.14 -33.22 -39.96
C CYS A 348 14.90 -34.08 -40.99
N GLU A 349 14.20 -34.64 -41.99
CA GLU A 349 14.79 -35.42 -43.08
C GLU A 349 15.24 -34.56 -44.28
N LYS A 350 14.93 -33.25 -44.30
CA LYS A 350 15.44 -32.31 -45.28
C LYS A 350 16.95 -32.09 -45.10
N THR A 351 17.63 -31.77 -46.19
CA THR A 351 19.09 -31.58 -46.18
C THR A 351 19.51 -30.25 -45.54
N VAL A 352 20.71 -30.21 -45.01
CA VAL A 352 21.33 -28.99 -44.50
C VAL A 352 21.41 -27.92 -45.58
N LEU A 353 21.59 -28.30 -46.86
CA LEU A 353 21.57 -27.37 -47.99
C LEU A 353 20.20 -26.70 -48.16
N GLU A 354 19.11 -27.44 -47.99
CA GLU A 354 17.76 -26.88 -48.06
C GLU A 354 17.54 -25.88 -46.90
N ALA A 355 18.03 -26.20 -45.69
CA ALA A 355 18.01 -25.28 -44.58
C ALA A 355 18.76 -23.98 -44.86
N ILE A 356 19.97 -24.07 -45.40
CA ILE A 356 20.78 -22.91 -45.81
C ILE A 356 20.04 -22.03 -46.83
N ASN A 357 19.43 -22.66 -47.84
CA ASN A 357 18.68 -21.93 -48.86
C ASN A 357 17.45 -21.24 -48.28
N THR A 358 16.75 -21.88 -47.35
CA THR A 358 15.60 -21.31 -46.64
C THR A 358 16.01 -20.10 -45.80
N ILE A 359 17.07 -20.22 -45.00
CA ILE A 359 17.62 -19.12 -44.18
C ILE A 359 17.96 -17.92 -45.06
N LYS A 360 18.70 -18.16 -46.18
CA LYS A 360 19.11 -17.09 -47.08
C LYS A 360 17.94 -16.44 -47.82
N SER A 361 17.00 -17.23 -48.34
CA SER A 361 15.91 -16.70 -49.14
C SER A 361 14.91 -15.88 -48.36
N LEU A 362 14.71 -16.22 -47.05
CA LEU A 362 13.78 -15.56 -46.17
C LEU A 362 14.43 -14.55 -45.20
N ASN A 363 15.75 -14.43 -45.28
CA ASN A 363 16.54 -13.54 -44.40
C ASN A 363 16.25 -13.77 -42.91
N ILE A 364 16.20 -15.07 -42.52
CA ILE A 364 16.00 -15.50 -41.14
C ILE A 364 17.26 -16.17 -40.62
N SER A 365 17.50 -16.14 -39.32
CA SER A 365 18.70 -16.68 -38.68
C SER A 365 18.50 -18.05 -38.01
N GLN A 366 17.26 -18.56 -38.02
CA GLN A 366 16.89 -19.78 -37.30
C GLN A 366 15.63 -20.41 -37.88
N ILE A 367 15.53 -21.72 -37.77
CA ILE A 367 14.35 -22.47 -38.21
C ILE A 367 14.02 -23.58 -37.18
N PRO A 368 12.81 -23.69 -36.67
CA PRO A 368 12.35 -24.85 -35.92
C PRO A 368 12.33 -26.09 -36.82
N VAL A 369 12.86 -27.19 -36.30
CA VAL A 369 12.90 -28.48 -37.00
C VAL A 369 11.70 -29.31 -36.56
N THR A 370 10.96 -29.84 -37.54
CA THR A 370 9.78 -30.65 -37.30
C THR A 370 9.95 -32.11 -37.73
N GLN A 371 9.20 -32.99 -37.05
CA GLN A 371 8.99 -34.37 -37.47
C GLN A 371 7.50 -34.68 -37.34
N LYS A 372 6.87 -35.10 -38.40
CA LYS A 372 5.41 -35.36 -38.44
C LYS A 372 4.57 -34.20 -37.89
N GLY A 373 4.95 -32.95 -38.15
CA GLY A 373 4.29 -31.74 -37.73
C GLY A 373 4.59 -31.29 -36.28
N MET A 374 5.33 -32.06 -35.48
CA MET A 374 5.76 -31.68 -34.15
C MET A 374 7.15 -31.07 -34.17
N VAL A 375 7.39 -30.00 -33.43
CA VAL A 375 8.72 -29.39 -33.28
C VAL A 375 9.55 -30.26 -32.35
N ILE A 376 10.66 -30.79 -32.88
CA ILE A 376 11.60 -31.69 -32.21
C ILE A 376 12.97 -31.08 -31.97
N GLY A 377 13.29 -29.96 -32.66
CA GLY A 377 14.59 -29.31 -32.56
C GLY A 377 14.57 -27.90 -33.17
N LYS A 378 15.75 -27.32 -33.25
CA LYS A 378 16.03 -26.08 -33.98
C LYS A 378 17.34 -26.18 -34.73
N ILE A 379 17.49 -25.35 -35.76
CA ILE A 379 18.74 -25.13 -36.45
C ILE A 379 18.96 -23.63 -36.61
N THR A 380 20.17 -23.17 -36.30
CA THR A 380 20.58 -21.77 -36.41
C THR A 380 21.71 -21.60 -37.43
N GLU A 381 21.95 -20.36 -37.86
CA GLU A 381 23.11 -20.04 -38.68
C GLU A 381 24.44 -20.52 -38.04
N SER A 382 24.54 -20.40 -36.71
CA SER A 382 25.72 -20.84 -35.96
C SER A 382 25.88 -22.36 -35.97
N ASP A 383 24.79 -23.14 -35.83
CA ASP A 383 24.84 -24.61 -35.92
C ASP A 383 25.31 -25.06 -37.28
N ILE A 384 24.76 -24.44 -38.34
CA ILE A 384 25.17 -24.72 -39.73
C ILE A 384 26.62 -24.35 -39.96
N LEU A 385 27.05 -23.16 -39.54
CA LEU A 385 28.43 -22.69 -39.74
C LEU A 385 29.44 -23.62 -39.07
N ASN A 386 29.23 -23.96 -37.81
CA ASN A 386 30.12 -24.85 -37.05
C ASN A 386 30.21 -26.22 -37.72
N SER A 387 29.06 -26.81 -38.10
CA SER A 387 29.04 -28.12 -38.77
C SER A 387 29.73 -28.12 -40.16
N LEU A 388 29.61 -27.02 -40.92
CA LEU A 388 30.28 -26.85 -42.21
C LEU A 388 31.80 -26.69 -42.08
N ILE A 389 32.26 -26.05 -41.03
CA ILE A 389 33.70 -25.91 -40.74
C ILE A 389 34.29 -27.27 -40.39
N GLU A 390 33.60 -28.07 -39.59
CA GLU A 390 34.04 -29.41 -39.19
C GLU A 390 33.95 -30.42 -40.34
N ASN A 391 32.87 -30.40 -41.13
CA ASN A 391 32.64 -31.32 -42.23
C ASN A 391 31.90 -30.64 -43.40
N PRO A 392 32.62 -30.19 -44.47
CA PRO A 392 31.98 -29.56 -45.62
C PRO A 392 30.98 -30.44 -46.39
N SER A 393 31.04 -31.78 -46.25
CA SER A 393 30.10 -32.71 -46.90
C SER A 393 28.73 -32.76 -46.20
N ILE A 394 28.58 -32.17 -45.01
CA ILE A 394 27.35 -32.15 -44.21
C ILE A 394 26.16 -31.54 -44.98
N LYS A 395 26.41 -30.73 -46.00
CA LYS A 395 25.37 -30.10 -46.83
C LYS A 395 24.35 -31.08 -47.40
N SER A 396 24.77 -32.30 -47.70
CA SER A 396 23.93 -33.35 -48.27
C SER A 396 23.27 -34.23 -47.23
N HIS A 397 23.59 -34.03 -45.95
CA HIS A 397 23.04 -34.81 -44.84
C HIS A 397 21.74 -34.22 -44.32
N PRO A 398 20.87 -35.02 -43.65
CA PRO A 398 19.63 -34.54 -43.05
C PRO A 398 19.88 -33.57 -41.92
N VAL A 399 18.96 -32.57 -41.75
CA VAL A 399 19.01 -31.55 -40.69
C VAL A 399 19.08 -32.17 -39.30
N LYS A 400 18.48 -33.34 -39.09
CA LYS A 400 18.46 -34.04 -37.79
C LYS A 400 19.86 -34.37 -37.26
N GLU A 401 20.88 -34.40 -38.09
CA GLU A 401 22.26 -34.70 -37.68
C GLU A 401 22.96 -33.51 -37.03
N ILE A 402 22.47 -32.26 -37.30
CA ILE A 402 23.10 -31.04 -36.78
C ILE A 402 22.11 -30.16 -35.96
N MET A 403 20.83 -30.55 -35.88
CA MET A 403 19.88 -29.80 -35.08
C MET A 403 20.21 -29.89 -33.59
N THR A 404 19.85 -28.84 -32.86
CA THR A 404 19.94 -28.79 -31.42
C THR A 404 18.54 -28.93 -30.79
N GLY A 405 18.43 -28.94 -29.45
CA GLY A 405 17.14 -29.05 -28.76
C GLY A 405 16.14 -27.95 -29.15
N PRO A 406 14.87 -28.18 -29.02
CA PRO A 406 13.84 -27.21 -29.45
C PRO A 406 13.92 -25.89 -28.64
N PHE A 407 13.38 -24.82 -29.22
CA PHE A 407 13.13 -23.60 -28.47
C PHE A 407 12.19 -23.87 -27.29
N PRO A 408 12.34 -23.17 -26.15
CA PRO A 408 11.41 -23.27 -25.03
C PRO A 408 10.00 -22.87 -25.45
N PHE A 409 9.00 -23.61 -24.96
CA PHE A 409 7.60 -23.24 -25.13
C PHE A 409 7.13 -22.36 -23.96
N VAL A 410 6.26 -21.38 -24.25
CA VAL A 410 5.63 -20.50 -23.27
C VAL A 410 4.13 -20.43 -23.50
N ASP A 411 3.38 -20.07 -22.45
CA ASP A 411 1.93 -19.84 -22.53
C ASP A 411 1.61 -18.40 -22.94
N LEU A 412 0.39 -18.18 -23.48
CA LEU A 412 -0.11 -16.85 -23.83
C LEU A 412 -0.06 -15.82 -22.68
N ASN A 413 -0.16 -16.28 -21.45
CA ASN A 413 -0.12 -15.42 -20.26
C ASN A 413 1.29 -15.26 -19.67
N THR A 414 2.32 -15.85 -20.29
CA THR A 414 3.71 -15.68 -19.84
C THR A 414 4.12 -14.21 -20.01
N SER A 415 4.62 -13.60 -18.92
CA SER A 415 5.03 -12.19 -18.94
C SER A 415 6.26 -11.96 -19.85
N ILE A 416 6.32 -10.77 -20.45
CA ILE A 416 7.46 -10.37 -21.29
C ILE A 416 8.79 -10.45 -20.52
N ASP A 417 8.81 -10.10 -19.23
CA ASP A 417 10.00 -10.22 -18.38
C ASP A 417 10.52 -11.66 -18.34
N LYS A 418 9.62 -12.64 -18.19
CA LYS A 418 9.97 -14.06 -18.19
C LYS A 418 10.44 -14.53 -19.58
N ILE A 419 9.76 -14.08 -20.64
CA ILE A 419 10.15 -14.36 -22.01
C ILE A 419 11.53 -13.78 -22.30
N SER A 420 11.79 -12.52 -21.90
CA SER A 420 13.08 -11.86 -22.06
C SER A 420 14.21 -12.59 -21.31
N ALA A 421 13.94 -13.12 -20.12
CA ALA A 421 14.90 -13.92 -19.38
C ALA A 421 15.22 -15.28 -20.04
N MET A 422 14.26 -15.85 -20.80
CA MET A 422 14.44 -17.11 -21.53
C MET A 422 15.18 -16.92 -22.85
N ILE A 423 15.09 -15.73 -23.47
CA ILE A 423 15.80 -15.38 -24.69
C ILE A 423 17.24 -14.96 -24.33
N ASN A 424 18.21 -15.81 -24.71
CA ASN A 424 19.62 -15.63 -24.42
C ASN A 424 20.45 -16.16 -25.59
N LYS A 425 21.78 -16.28 -25.42
CA LYS A 425 22.68 -16.78 -26.48
C LYS A 425 22.37 -18.21 -26.94
N ASP A 426 21.83 -19.05 -26.06
CA ASP A 426 21.52 -20.46 -26.35
C ASP A 426 20.08 -20.62 -26.89
N ASN A 427 19.17 -19.70 -26.51
CA ASN A 427 17.80 -19.68 -26.92
C ASN A 427 17.41 -18.27 -27.41
N ILE A 428 17.60 -18.03 -28.71
CA ILE A 428 17.36 -16.72 -29.34
C ILE A 428 15.88 -16.45 -29.65
N ALA A 429 14.99 -17.40 -29.31
CA ALA A 429 13.53 -17.28 -29.43
C ALA A 429 12.81 -18.22 -28.46
N VAL A 430 11.54 -18.02 -28.30
CA VAL A 430 10.61 -18.96 -27.64
C VAL A 430 9.46 -19.31 -28.58
N LEU A 431 8.86 -20.47 -28.39
CA LEU A 431 7.68 -20.91 -29.13
C LEU A 431 6.43 -20.78 -28.28
N ILE A 432 5.30 -20.57 -28.95
CA ILE A 432 4.01 -20.49 -28.32
C ILE A 432 2.97 -21.21 -29.19
N GLU A 433 2.04 -21.92 -28.58
CA GLU A 433 0.88 -22.45 -29.26
C GLU A 433 -0.30 -21.48 -29.10
N ALA A 434 -0.76 -20.92 -30.19
CA ALA A 434 -1.88 -19.99 -30.22
C ALA A 434 -2.85 -20.42 -31.35
N ASN A 435 -4.14 -20.53 -31.02
CA ASN A 435 -5.20 -20.89 -31.98
C ASN A 435 -4.92 -22.20 -32.77
N GLY A 436 -4.24 -23.18 -32.15
CA GLY A 436 -3.89 -24.45 -32.77
C GLY A 436 -2.70 -24.36 -33.79
N GLN A 437 -1.99 -23.24 -33.77
CA GLN A 437 -0.79 -23.03 -34.57
C GLN A 437 0.39 -22.70 -33.67
N ILE A 438 1.58 -23.11 -34.07
CA ILE A 438 2.81 -22.74 -33.37
C ILE A 438 3.31 -21.43 -33.96
N GLU A 439 3.61 -20.49 -33.10
CA GLU A 439 4.24 -19.21 -33.43
C GLU A 439 5.57 -19.04 -32.70
N ILE A 440 6.39 -18.14 -33.17
CA ILE A 440 7.72 -17.86 -32.61
C ILE A 440 7.77 -16.42 -32.12
N ILE A 441 8.32 -16.21 -30.92
CA ILE A 441 8.59 -14.89 -30.35
C ILE A 441 10.13 -14.75 -30.28
N THR A 442 10.63 -13.73 -30.93
CA THR A 442 12.06 -13.40 -30.99
C THR A 442 12.39 -12.21 -30.08
N GLN A 443 13.67 -11.93 -29.91
CA GLN A 443 14.12 -10.71 -29.22
C GLN A 443 13.57 -9.43 -29.85
N TYR A 444 13.45 -9.40 -31.19
CA TYR A 444 12.87 -8.27 -31.92
C TYR A 444 11.40 -8.04 -31.56
N ASP A 445 10.60 -9.10 -31.47
CA ASP A 445 9.20 -9.02 -31.08
C ASP A 445 9.04 -8.48 -29.65
N VAL A 446 9.92 -8.90 -28.73
CA VAL A 446 9.95 -8.41 -27.35
C VAL A 446 10.30 -6.91 -27.30
N ILE A 447 11.33 -6.49 -28.04
CA ILE A 447 11.74 -5.07 -28.10
C ILE A 447 10.59 -4.22 -28.64
N ASN A 448 9.95 -4.63 -29.72
CA ASN A 448 8.82 -3.90 -30.30
C ASN A 448 7.63 -3.79 -29.32
N ALA A 449 7.35 -4.87 -28.59
CA ALA A 449 6.25 -4.85 -27.63
C ALA A 449 6.49 -3.92 -26.44
N ILE A 450 7.75 -3.76 -26.00
CA ILE A 450 8.14 -2.86 -24.89
C ILE A 450 8.21 -1.40 -25.36
N SER A 451 8.57 -1.19 -26.64
CA SER A 451 8.80 0.16 -27.21
C SER A 451 7.52 0.83 -27.72
N ALA A 452 6.42 0.10 -27.83
CA ALA A 452 5.11 0.56 -28.29
C ALA A 452 4.20 0.98 -27.15
#